data_bea1ab41b11b557133b3c1a8da13d4ef
#
_entry.id   bea1ab41b11b557133b3c1a8da13d4ef
#
_cell.length_a   1.000
_cell.length_b   1.000
_cell.length_c   1.000
_cell.angle_alpha   90.00
_cell.angle_beta   90.00
_cell.angle_gamma   90.00
#
_symmetry.space_group_name_H-M   'P 1'
#
loop_
_entity.id
_entity.type
_entity.pdbx_description
1 polymer ?
#
loop_
_entity_poly.entity_id
_entity_poly.type
_entity_poly.pdbx_seq_one_letter_code
_entity_poly.pdbx_strand_id
1 'polypeptide(L)'
;MSYKRDNKQRIIFFGDSITEQGMSLNGYVSLINRKIEAEDLVKKIQTIGAGISGNRVYDLYLRIEKDVLSKSPTTTVVYIGINDVWGKTKSGTGLDIERFENFYRGVIVKILSAHSKVILCTPSVIGELKDNANAQDEDLDLYSNVIRRLAKEYQVSLCDLRSVFVNYLQKFNYENVAEGLLTTDGVHLNDEGNKLVTTYLWETIKSN
;
A
#
# COMPACT_ATOMS: atom_id res chain seq x y z
N MET A 1 1.95 38.92 -10.55
CA MET A 1 2.93 38.10 -9.80
C MET A 1 2.77 36.67 -10.29
N SER A 2 3.75 36.16 -11.02
CA SER A 2 3.76 34.75 -11.47
C SER A 2 4.08 33.88 -10.25
N TYR A 3 3.10 33.17 -9.73
CA TYR A 3 3.35 32.10 -8.76
C TYR A 3 4.23 31.05 -9.47
N LYS A 4 5.50 30.95 -9.11
CA LYS A 4 6.32 29.78 -9.47
C LYS A 4 5.56 28.56 -8.92
N ARG A 5 5.01 27.72 -9.81
CA ARG A 5 4.54 26.40 -9.42
C ARG A 5 5.71 25.71 -8.74
N ASP A 6 5.51 25.27 -7.52
CA ASP A 6 6.44 24.43 -6.81
C ASP A 6 6.57 23.14 -7.64
N ASN A 7 7.68 22.99 -8.36
CA ASN A 7 7.95 21.85 -9.25
C ASN A 7 8.28 20.56 -8.46
N LYS A 8 7.95 20.55 -7.17
CA LYS A 8 8.26 19.43 -6.29
C LYS A 8 7.26 18.29 -6.51
N GLN A 9 7.76 17.10 -6.79
CA GLN A 9 6.93 15.90 -6.84
C GLN A 9 6.37 15.64 -5.44
N ARG A 10 5.04 15.56 -5.31
CA ARG A 10 4.38 15.29 -4.04
C ARG A 10 3.76 13.90 -4.08
N ILE A 11 4.33 13.00 -3.28
CA ILE A 11 3.92 11.60 -3.19
C ILE A 11 3.08 11.42 -1.92
N ILE A 12 1.83 10.99 -2.06
CA ILE A 12 0.97 10.68 -0.92
C ILE A 12 0.86 9.16 -0.78
N PHE A 13 1.16 8.66 0.41
CA PHE A 13 0.96 7.27 0.81
C PHE A 13 -0.38 7.15 1.50
N PHE A 14 -1.35 6.51 0.84
CA PHE A 14 -2.74 6.45 1.23
C PHE A 14 -3.14 5.02 1.56
N GLY A 15 -3.54 4.76 2.81
CA GLY A 15 -3.77 3.40 3.28
C GLY A 15 -4.32 3.29 4.69
N ASP A 16 -4.07 2.17 5.32
CA ASP A 16 -4.52 1.78 6.65
C ASP A 16 -3.42 1.89 7.74
N SER A 17 -3.47 1.00 8.77
CA SER A 17 -2.49 0.93 9.85
C SER A 17 -1.06 0.67 9.36
N ILE A 18 -0.89 -0.11 8.30
CA ILE A 18 0.44 -0.40 7.74
C ILE A 18 1.06 0.90 7.20
N THR A 19 0.26 1.75 6.56
CA THR A 19 0.70 3.07 6.08
C THR A 19 0.87 4.07 7.24
N GLU A 20 0.01 4.05 8.25
CA GLU A 20 0.14 4.88 9.45
C GLU A 20 1.44 4.57 10.19
N GLN A 21 1.70 3.29 10.48
CA GLN A 21 2.95 2.83 11.10
C GLN A 21 4.16 3.01 10.17
N GLY A 22 3.94 3.04 8.86
CA GLY A 22 4.95 3.35 7.86
C GLY A 22 5.64 4.72 8.05
N MET A 23 5.01 5.65 8.79
CA MET A 23 5.57 6.94 9.17
C MET A 23 6.48 6.88 10.41
N SER A 24 6.51 5.77 11.15
CA SER A 24 7.40 5.58 12.30
C SER A 24 8.87 5.52 11.86
N LEU A 25 9.82 5.60 12.81
CA LEU A 25 11.26 5.69 12.52
C LEU A 25 11.75 4.61 11.53
N ASN A 26 11.31 3.35 11.70
CA ASN A 26 11.70 2.21 10.84
C ASN A 26 10.58 1.83 9.85
N GLY A 27 9.52 2.61 9.75
CA GLY A 27 8.43 2.38 8.83
C GLY A 27 8.82 2.64 7.37
N TYR A 28 8.17 1.96 6.44
CA TYR A 28 8.55 1.97 5.02
C TYR A 28 8.53 3.38 4.38
N VAL A 29 7.64 4.28 4.80
CA VAL A 29 7.61 5.67 4.29
C VAL A 29 8.84 6.44 4.78
N SER A 30 9.20 6.28 6.06
CA SER A 30 10.41 6.89 6.62
C SER A 30 11.69 6.33 5.99
N LEU A 31 11.71 5.04 5.66
CA LEU A 31 12.82 4.42 4.93
C LEU A 31 12.91 4.94 3.49
N ILE A 32 11.79 5.17 2.81
CA ILE A 32 11.77 5.84 1.49
C ILE A 32 12.30 7.26 1.61
N ASN A 33 11.96 8.02 2.66
CA ASN A 33 12.51 9.35 2.88
C ASN A 33 14.04 9.33 3.03
N ARG A 34 14.59 8.34 3.75
CA ARG A 34 16.06 8.17 3.81
C ARG A 34 16.69 7.86 2.46
N LYS A 35 15.99 7.12 1.56
CA LYS A 35 16.47 6.93 0.18
C LYS A 35 16.43 8.23 -0.62
N ILE A 36 15.36 9.03 -0.47
CA ILE A 36 15.26 10.37 -1.08
C ILE A 36 16.41 11.28 -0.62
N GLU A 37 16.76 11.23 0.67
CA GLU A 37 17.91 11.96 1.23
C GLU A 37 19.23 11.46 0.67
N ALA A 38 19.46 10.16 0.67
CA ALA A 38 20.69 9.53 0.19
C ALA A 38 20.94 9.77 -1.32
N GLU A 39 19.87 9.93 -2.11
CA GLU A 39 19.94 10.23 -3.55
C GLU A 39 19.88 11.75 -3.86
N ASP A 40 19.97 12.63 -2.84
CA ASP A 40 19.89 14.11 -2.96
C ASP A 40 18.62 14.61 -3.68
N LEU A 41 17.49 13.94 -3.44
CA LEU A 41 16.21 14.25 -4.06
C LEU A 41 15.27 15.10 -3.18
N VAL A 42 15.68 15.51 -1.98
CA VAL A 42 14.84 16.25 -0.99
C VAL A 42 14.24 17.53 -1.55
N LYS A 43 14.97 18.22 -2.44
CA LYS A 43 14.47 19.42 -3.12
C LYS A 43 13.44 19.11 -4.22
N LYS A 44 13.40 17.88 -4.71
CA LYS A 44 12.55 17.45 -5.84
C LYS A 44 11.32 16.65 -5.40
N ILE A 45 11.42 15.93 -4.28
CA ILE A 45 10.38 15.02 -3.80
C ILE A 45 9.96 15.40 -2.38
N GLN A 46 8.66 15.39 -2.14
CA GLN A 46 8.03 15.49 -0.81
C GLN A 46 7.10 14.31 -0.63
N THR A 47 7.14 13.67 0.53
CA THR A 47 6.23 12.58 0.89
C THR A 47 5.24 13.04 1.94
N ILE A 48 4.03 12.47 1.91
CA ILE A 48 2.97 12.72 2.90
C ILE A 48 2.34 11.37 3.22
N GLY A 49 2.29 11.01 4.51
CA GLY A 49 1.54 9.86 4.98
C GLY A 49 0.07 10.23 5.20
N ALA A 50 -0.82 9.36 4.74
CA ALA A 50 -2.26 9.44 4.93
C ALA A 50 -2.84 8.07 5.28
N GLY A 51 -2.16 7.33 6.17
CA GLY A 51 -2.62 6.08 6.75
C GLY A 51 -3.53 6.33 7.95
N ILE A 52 -4.58 5.51 8.12
CA ILE A 52 -5.44 5.48 9.31
C ILE A 52 -5.73 4.01 9.65
N SER A 53 -5.42 3.61 10.86
CA SER A 53 -5.63 2.24 11.35
C SER A 53 -7.06 1.75 11.17
N GLY A 54 -7.20 0.50 10.75
CA GLY A 54 -8.50 -0.16 10.54
C GLY A 54 -9.22 0.23 9.26
N ASN A 55 -8.71 1.19 8.48
CA ASN A 55 -9.37 1.61 7.25
C ASN A 55 -9.46 0.48 6.23
N ARG A 56 -10.57 0.48 5.51
CA ARG A 56 -10.89 -0.34 4.33
C ARG A 56 -10.95 0.54 3.10
N VAL A 57 -11.13 -0.07 1.94
CA VAL A 57 -11.16 0.69 0.68
C VAL A 57 -12.28 1.75 0.65
N TYR A 58 -13.43 1.50 1.25
CA TYR A 58 -14.51 2.50 1.30
C TYR A 58 -14.18 3.70 2.19
N ASP A 59 -13.41 3.51 3.27
CA ASP A 59 -12.95 4.61 4.11
C ASP A 59 -12.01 5.52 3.31
N LEU A 60 -11.13 4.94 2.49
CA LEU A 60 -10.30 5.70 1.57
C LEU A 60 -11.15 6.54 0.61
N TYR A 61 -12.17 5.93 0.00
CA TYR A 61 -13.08 6.63 -0.92
C TYR A 61 -13.76 7.83 -0.25
N LEU A 62 -14.18 7.70 1.02
CA LEU A 62 -14.87 8.75 1.77
C LEU A 62 -13.96 9.93 2.16
N ARG A 63 -12.68 9.67 2.45
CA ARG A 63 -11.74 10.68 2.93
C ARG A 63 -10.74 11.20 1.89
N ILE A 64 -10.80 10.69 0.65
CA ILE A 64 -9.83 11.01 -0.41
C ILE A 64 -9.71 12.50 -0.69
N GLU A 65 -10.82 13.25 -0.71
CA GLU A 65 -10.84 14.70 -0.98
C GLU A 65 -9.96 15.44 0.04
N LYS A 66 -10.20 15.17 1.34
CA LYS A 66 -9.51 15.83 2.44
C LYS A 66 -8.05 15.40 2.55
N ASP A 67 -7.79 14.10 2.46
CA ASP A 67 -6.50 13.53 2.85
C ASP A 67 -5.52 13.42 1.68
N VAL A 68 -6.01 13.47 0.45
CA VAL A 68 -5.22 13.31 -0.76
C VAL A 68 -5.38 14.50 -1.71
N LEU A 69 -6.58 14.71 -2.28
CA LEU A 69 -6.75 15.61 -3.41
C LEU A 69 -6.52 17.08 -3.03
N SER A 70 -6.95 17.49 -1.82
CA SER A 70 -6.69 18.85 -1.30
C SER A 70 -5.21 19.19 -1.19
N LYS A 71 -4.34 18.18 -1.17
CA LYS A 71 -2.88 18.36 -1.08
C LYS A 71 -2.19 18.42 -2.44
N SER A 72 -2.97 18.38 -3.53
CA SER A 72 -2.47 18.45 -4.91
C SER A 72 -1.33 17.46 -5.18
N PRO A 73 -1.57 16.14 -5.04
CA PRO A 73 -0.55 15.13 -5.25
C PRO A 73 -0.11 15.08 -6.71
N THR A 74 1.17 14.77 -6.96
CA THR A 74 1.66 14.38 -8.28
C THR A 74 1.64 12.86 -8.46
N THR A 75 1.75 12.13 -7.35
CA THR A 75 1.69 10.67 -7.29
C THR A 75 0.96 10.25 -6.00
N THR A 76 0.05 9.30 -6.12
CA THR A 76 -0.64 8.70 -4.98
C THR A 76 -0.37 7.19 -4.96
N VAL A 77 0.21 6.71 -3.89
CA VAL A 77 0.41 5.29 -3.59
C VAL A 77 -0.79 4.83 -2.77
N VAL A 78 -1.54 3.86 -3.28
CA VAL A 78 -2.72 3.27 -2.61
C VAL A 78 -2.33 1.89 -2.09
N TYR A 79 -2.19 1.74 -0.78
CA TYR A 79 -1.86 0.48 -0.11
C TYR A 79 -2.97 0.15 0.88
N ILE A 80 -3.94 -0.67 0.43
CA ILE A 80 -5.19 -0.97 1.13
C ILE A 80 -5.70 -2.35 0.73
N GLY A 81 -6.55 -2.96 1.57
CA GLY A 81 -7.25 -4.20 1.28
C GLY A 81 -7.08 -5.26 2.36
N ILE A 82 -6.07 -5.12 3.23
CA ILE A 82 -5.83 -6.10 4.30
C ILE A 82 -7.02 -6.17 5.27
N ASN A 83 -7.59 -5.03 5.67
CA ASN A 83 -8.74 -4.97 6.57
C ASN A 83 -10.06 -5.35 5.90
N ASP A 84 -10.15 -5.23 4.58
CA ASP A 84 -11.30 -5.72 3.80
C ASP A 84 -11.41 -7.24 3.87
N VAL A 85 -10.27 -7.93 3.90
CA VAL A 85 -10.16 -9.39 4.06
C VAL A 85 -10.20 -9.78 5.54
N TRP A 86 -9.27 -9.26 6.36
CA TRP A 86 -9.12 -9.63 7.77
C TRP A 86 -10.37 -9.36 8.59
N GLY A 87 -11.07 -8.26 8.28
CA GLY A 87 -12.33 -7.91 8.91
C GLY A 87 -13.46 -8.92 8.73
N LYS A 88 -13.42 -9.78 7.70
CA LYS A 88 -14.44 -10.83 7.49
C LYS A 88 -14.47 -11.81 8.65
N THR A 89 -13.31 -12.27 9.10
CA THR A 89 -13.19 -13.27 10.17
C THR A 89 -13.07 -12.64 11.55
N LYS A 90 -12.34 -11.50 11.66
CA LYS A 90 -12.03 -10.89 12.96
C LYS A 90 -13.24 -10.18 13.60
N SER A 91 -14.05 -9.49 12.80
CA SER A 91 -15.10 -8.60 13.30
C SER A 91 -16.43 -8.67 12.52
N GLY A 92 -16.51 -9.48 11.49
CA GLY A 92 -17.68 -9.52 10.60
C GLY A 92 -17.89 -8.25 9.78
N THR A 93 -16.86 -7.39 9.68
CA THR A 93 -16.93 -6.08 9.04
C THR A 93 -16.11 -5.98 7.76
N GLY A 94 -15.60 -7.11 7.25
CA GLY A 94 -14.92 -7.19 5.96
C GLY A 94 -15.85 -6.82 4.81
N LEU A 95 -15.28 -6.41 3.70
CA LEU A 95 -16.04 -6.03 2.51
C LEU A 95 -16.11 -7.22 1.54
N ASP A 96 -17.26 -7.43 0.90
CA ASP A 96 -17.34 -8.39 -0.20
C ASP A 96 -16.55 -7.89 -1.43
N ILE A 97 -16.20 -8.84 -2.30
CA ILE A 97 -15.30 -8.58 -3.41
C ILE A 97 -15.85 -7.58 -4.44
N GLU A 98 -17.16 -7.59 -4.67
CA GLU A 98 -17.81 -6.69 -5.62
C GLU A 98 -17.78 -5.25 -5.12
N ARG A 99 -18.15 -5.03 -3.85
CA ARG A 99 -18.06 -3.70 -3.24
C ARG A 99 -16.63 -3.23 -3.12
N PHE A 100 -15.70 -4.13 -2.77
CA PHE A 100 -14.27 -3.81 -2.75
C PHE A 100 -13.82 -3.26 -4.11
N GLU A 101 -14.12 -3.98 -5.20
CA GLU A 101 -13.76 -3.52 -6.54
C GLU A 101 -14.39 -2.18 -6.89
N ASN A 102 -15.70 -2.01 -6.61
CA ASN A 102 -16.41 -0.78 -6.94
C ASN A 102 -15.84 0.44 -6.22
N PHE A 103 -15.54 0.35 -4.92
CA PHE A 103 -14.88 1.43 -4.18
C PHE A 103 -13.45 1.67 -4.64
N TYR A 104 -12.70 0.61 -4.96
CA TYR A 104 -11.33 0.73 -5.44
C TYR A 104 -11.29 1.46 -6.79
N ARG A 105 -12.20 1.14 -7.72
CA ARG A 105 -12.40 1.88 -8.97
C ARG A 105 -12.68 3.36 -8.71
N GLY A 106 -13.57 3.66 -7.77
CA GLY A 106 -13.89 5.03 -7.39
C GLY A 106 -12.67 5.79 -6.87
N VAL A 107 -11.82 5.16 -6.06
CA VAL A 107 -10.56 5.74 -5.58
C VAL A 107 -9.61 6.04 -6.75
N ILE A 108 -9.40 5.09 -7.66
CA ILE A 108 -8.52 5.27 -8.83
C ILE A 108 -9.02 6.42 -9.70
N VAL A 109 -10.29 6.43 -10.05
CA VAL A 109 -10.90 7.45 -10.92
C VAL A 109 -10.74 8.85 -10.31
N LYS A 110 -11.00 9.02 -9.01
CA LYS A 110 -10.84 10.31 -8.34
C LYS A 110 -9.36 10.79 -8.38
N ILE A 111 -8.39 9.92 -8.15
CA ILE A 111 -6.97 10.27 -8.19
C ILE A 111 -6.55 10.67 -9.61
N LEU A 112 -6.93 9.88 -10.63
CA LEU A 112 -6.63 10.17 -12.02
C LEU A 112 -7.29 11.47 -12.51
N SER A 113 -8.54 11.75 -12.10
CA SER A 113 -9.24 12.98 -12.42
C SER A 113 -8.56 14.23 -11.84
N ALA A 114 -7.81 14.08 -10.76
CA ALA A 114 -6.97 15.12 -10.17
C ALA A 114 -5.58 15.23 -10.82
N HIS A 115 -5.35 14.54 -11.95
CA HIS A 115 -4.07 14.49 -12.65
C HIS A 115 -2.90 13.97 -11.81
N SER A 116 -3.17 13.17 -10.79
CA SER A 116 -2.15 12.45 -10.02
C SER A 116 -1.89 11.10 -10.66
N LYS A 117 -0.62 10.71 -10.77
CA LYS A 117 -0.24 9.34 -11.08
C LYS A 117 -0.67 8.41 -9.94
N VAL A 118 -0.95 7.15 -10.27
CA VAL A 118 -1.40 6.16 -9.30
C VAL A 118 -0.42 5.00 -9.26
N ILE A 119 -0.05 4.58 -8.06
CA ILE A 119 0.64 3.32 -7.80
C ILE A 119 -0.27 2.49 -6.88
N LEU A 120 -0.69 1.32 -7.33
CA LEU A 120 -1.47 0.39 -6.54
C LEU A 120 -0.55 -0.63 -5.88
N CYS A 121 -0.74 -0.87 -4.57
CA CYS A 121 -0.08 -1.95 -3.86
C CYS A 121 -1.11 -3.04 -3.53
N THR A 122 -0.77 -4.30 -3.79
CA THR A 122 -1.56 -5.41 -3.27
C THR A 122 -1.34 -5.57 -1.77
N PRO A 123 -2.34 -6.02 -0.97
CA PRO A 123 -2.13 -6.36 0.44
C PRO A 123 -1.05 -7.44 0.58
N SER A 124 -0.28 -7.40 1.67
CA SER A 124 0.84 -8.31 1.92
C SER A 124 0.37 -9.70 2.36
N VAL A 125 0.30 -9.94 3.68
CA VAL A 125 -0.06 -11.23 4.27
C VAL A 125 -0.98 -11.08 5.47
N ILE A 126 -1.74 -12.12 5.78
CA ILE A 126 -2.41 -12.38 7.05
C ILE A 126 -1.94 -13.76 7.52
N GLY A 127 -0.87 -13.77 8.30
CA GLY A 127 -0.08 -14.94 8.64
C GLY A 127 1.09 -15.17 7.67
N GLU A 128 2.14 -15.86 8.18
CA GLU A 128 3.39 -16.09 7.44
C GLU A 128 3.62 -17.56 7.08
N LEU A 129 2.63 -18.43 7.29
CA LEU A 129 2.74 -19.85 6.88
C LEU A 129 2.86 -19.94 5.36
N LYS A 130 3.62 -20.95 4.89
CA LYS A 130 3.83 -21.24 3.47
C LYS A 130 2.68 -22.04 2.86
N ASP A 131 2.71 -22.20 1.55
CA ASP A 131 1.86 -23.12 0.78
C ASP A 131 0.36 -22.86 0.96
N ASN A 132 -0.03 -21.58 1.09
CA ASN A 132 -1.41 -21.15 1.33
C ASN A 132 -2.04 -21.79 2.58
N ALA A 133 -1.24 -21.97 3.63
CA ALA A 133 -1.70 -22.58 4.87
C ALA A 133 -2.35 -21.59 5.86
N ASN A 134 -2.30 -20.27 5.59
CA ASN A 134 -3.02 -19.30 6.40
C ASN A 134 -4.50 -19.26 5.99
N ALA A 135 -5.38 -19.14 6.98
CA ALA A 135 -6.84 -19.23 6.78
C ALA A 135 -7.44 -18.24 5.78
N GLN A 136 -6.73 -17.13 5.48
CA GLN A 136 -7.22 -16.06 4.62
C GLN A 136 -6.36 -15.85 3.35
N ASP A 137 -5.48 -16.78 3.02
CA ASP A 137 -4.62 -16.68 1.84
C ASP A 137 -5.43 -16.64 0.54
N GLU A 138 -6.46 -17.49 0.40
CA GLU A 138 -7.33 -17.51 -0.78
C GLU A 138 -8.06 -16.18 -0.97
N ASP A 139 -8.60 -15.61 0.10
CA ASP A 139 -9.25 -14.29 0.06
C ASP A 139 -8.24 -13.18 -0.32
N LEU A 140 -7.04 -13.19 0.29
CA LEU A 140 -5.99 -12.21 -0.05
C LEU A 140 -5.58 -12.29 -1.52
N ASP A 141 -5.47 -13.49 -2.07
CA ASP A 141 -5.13 -13.71 -3.47
C ASP A 141 -6.26 -13.22 -4.39
N LEU A 142 -7.52 -13.47 -4.01
CA LEU A 142 -8.69 -12.99 -4.75
C LEU A 142 -8.72 -11.45 -4.80
N TYR A 143 -8.53 -10.77 -3.66
CA TYR A 143 -8.51 -9.31 -3.59
C TYR A 143 -7.29 -8.71 -4.28
N SER A 144 -6.14 -9.36 -4.17
CA SER A 144 -4.93 -8.97 -4.91
C SER A 144 -5.13 -9.07 -6.43
N ASN A 145 -5.85 -10.11 -6.91
CA ASN A 145 -6.15 -10.26 -8.33
C ASN A 145 -7.08 -9.15 -8.84
N VAL A 146 -8.02 -8.66 -8.02
CA VAL A 146 -8.80 -7.47 -8.37
C VAL A 146 -7.87 -6.26 -8.58
N ILE A 147 -6.95 -6.01 -7.64
CA ILE A 147 -6.01 -4.88 -7.73
C ILE A 147 -5.11 -5.00 -8.97
N ARG A 148 -4.57 -6.20 -9.26
CA ARG A 148 -3.76 -6.48 -10.46
C ARG A 148 -4.53 -6.18 -11.75
N ARG A 149 -5.80 -6.61 -11.82
CA ARG A 149 -6.68 -6.37 -12.96
C ARG A 149 -6.99 -4.88 -13.11
N LEU A 150 -7.29 -4.18 -12.03
CA LEU A 150 -7.53 -2.73 -12.03
C LEU A 150 -6.28 -1.95 -12.47
N ALA A 151 -5.09 -2.33 -11.99
CA ALA A 151 -3.84 -1.70 -12.43
C ALA A 151 -3.65 -1.81 -13.96
N LYS A 152 -3.92 -2.98 -14.53
CA LYS A 152 -3.86 -3.21 -15.97
C LYS A 152 -4.94 -2.43 -16.73
N GLU A 153 -6.18 -2.42 -16.25
CA GLU A 153 -7.32 -1.76 -16.88
C GLU A 153 -7.12 -0.24 -16.96
N TYR A 154 -6.68 0.37 -15.86
CA TYR A 154 -6.43 1.82 -15.79
C TYR A 154 -5.02 2.22 -16.26
N GLN A 155 -4.18 1.26 -16.67
CA GLN A 155 -2.80 1.48 -17.10
C GLN A 155 -1.98 2.27 -16.07
N VAL A 156 -2.13 1.89 -14.80
CA VAL A 156 -1.41 2.49 -13.66
C VAL A 156 -0.37 1.51 -13.10
N SER A 157 0.62 2.04 -12.38
CA SER A 157 1.70 1.22 -11.83
C SER A 157 1.22 0.30 -10.72
N LEU A 158 1.78 -0.89 -10.66
CA LEU A 158 1.51 -1.91 -9.65
C LEU A 158 2.79 -2.24 -8.87
N CYS A 159 2.71 -2.18 -7.55
CA CYS A 159 3.66 -2.79 -6.63
C CYS A 159 3.02 -4.05 -6.02
N ASP A 160 3.34 -5.22 -6.57
CA ASP A 160 2.70 -6.49 -6.19
C ASP A 160 3.31 -7.07 -4.91
N LEU A 161 2.99 -6.43 -3.77
CA LEU A 161 3.53 -6.83 -2.47
C LEU A 161 3.08 -8.24 -2.04
N ARG A 162 1.87 -8.68 -2.41
CA ARG A 162 1.43 -10.06 -2.14
C ARG A 162 2.41 -11.07 -2.71
N SER A 163 2.74 -10.95 -3.98
CA SER A 163 3.72 -11.84 -4.63
C SER A 163 5.11 -11.73 -4.00
N VAL A 164 5.54 -10.52 -3.65
CA VAL A 164 6.84 -10.29 -2.99
C VAL A 164 6.91 -11.01 -1.64
N PHE A 165 5.89 -10.88 -0.81
CA PHE A 165 5.84 -11.46 0.53
C PHE A 165 5.76 -13.00 0.45
N VAL A 166 4.85 -13.53 -0.36
CA VAL A 166 4.72 -14.99 -0.55
C VAL A 166 6.05 -15.60 -1.02
N ASN A 167 6.70 -15.01 -2.03
CA ASN A 167 7.99 -15.50 -2.53
C ASN A 167 9.09 -15.42 -1.47
N TYR A 168 9.12 -14.37 -0.65
CA TYR A 168 10.08 -14.25 0.45
C TYR A 168 9.86 -15.34 1.49
N LEU A 169 8.61 -15.56 1.91
CA LEU A 169 8.26 -16.57 2.92
C LEU A 169 8.55 -17.98 2.41
N GLN A 170 8.24 -18.30 1.16
CA GLN A 170 8.59 -19.58 0.55
C GLN A 170 10.10 -19.86 0.63
N LYS A 171 10.91 -18.84 0.42
CA LYS A 171 12.37 -18.96 0.38
C LYS A 171 13.03 -18.98 1.76
N PHE A 172 12.52 -18.19 2.71
CA PHE A 172 13.25 -17.90 3.96
C PHE A 172 12.53 -18.33 5.23
N ASN A 173 11.23 -18.68 5.20
CA ASN A 173 10.52 -19.20 6.37
C ASN A 173 10.75 -20.72 6.50
N TYR A 174 11.98 -21.10 6.86
CA TYR A 174 12.39 -22.51 6.95
C TYR A 174 11.60 -23.28 8.01
N GLU A 175 11.33 -22.65 9.15
CA GLU A 175 10.63 -23.24 10.29
C GLU A 175 9.12 -23.18 10.13
N ASN A 176 8.61 -22.56 9.06
CA ASN A 176 7.19 -22.35 8.78
C ASN A 176 6.44 -21.73 9.95
N VAL A 177 7.00 -20.65 10.53
CA VAL A 177 6.38 -19.90 11.61
C VAL A 177 5.24 -19.04 11.06
N ALA A 178 4.22 -18.79 11.89
CA ALA A 178 3.02 -18.03 11.48
C ALA A 178 3.20 -16.51 11.52
N GLU A 179 4.25 -16.02 12.19
CA GLU A 179 4.56 -14.60 12.37
C GLU A 179 6.01 -14.38 12.78
N GLY A 180 6.50 -13.15 12.73
CA GLY A 180 7.81 -12.77 13.27
C GLY A 180 8.91 -12.62 12.22
N LEU A 181 8.74 -13.12 10.99
CA LEU A 181 9.75 -12.99 9.93
C LEU A 181 9.66 -11.63 9.24
N LEU A 182 8.46 -11.23 8.82
CA LEU A 182 8.16 -9.97 8.13
C LEU A 182 7.15 -9.11 8.90
N THR A 183 6.43 -9.71 9.83
CA THR A 183 5.37 -9.08 10.60
C THR A 183 5.58 -9.26 12.10
N THR A 184 4.91 -8.46 12.92
CA THR A 184 4.94 -8.57 14.38
C THR A 184 3.81 -9.45 14.93
N ASP A 185 2.72 -9.57 14.19
CA ASP A 185 1.47 -10.23 14.60
C ASP A 185 0.76 -10.93 13.43
N GLY A 186 1.51 -11.30 12.41
CA GLY A 186 0.99 -11.90 11.18
C GLY A 186 0.46 -10.88 10.17
N VAL A 187 0.35 -9.58 10.50
CA VAL A 187 -0.23 -8.53 9.65
C VAL A 187 0.63 -7.26 9.59
N HIS A 188 0.92 -6.67 10.75
CA HIS A 188 1.67 -5.42 10.85
C HIS A 188 3.17 -5.67 10.65
N LEU A 189 3.79 -4.84 9.82
CA LEU A 189 5.18 -5.05 9.41
C LEU A 189 6.16 -4.85 10.58
N ASN A 190 7.11 -5.77 10.72
CA ASN A 190 8.32 -5.56 11.50
C ASN A 190 9.39 -4.82 10.65
N ASP A 191 10.59 -4.66 11.18
CA ASP A 191 11.67 -3.95 10.48
C ASP A 191 12.04 -4.60 9.14
N GLU A 192 12.03 -5.94 9.04
CA GLU A 192 12.35 -6.65 7.78
C GLU A 192 11.21 -6.49 6.76
N GLY A 193 9.95 -6.60 7.18
CA GLY A 193 8.80 -6.34 6.31
C GLY A 193 8.78 -4.90 5.77
N ASN A 194 9.10 -3.91 6.63
CA ASN A 194 9.22 -2.52 6.21
C ASN A 194 10.36 -2.30 5.18
N LYS A 195 11.53 -2.95 5.36
CA LYS A 195 12.63 -2.92 4.37
C LYS A 195 12.22 -3.56 3.05
N LEU A 196 11.51 -4.67 3.11
CA LEU A 196 11.03 -5.39 1.93
C LEU A 196 10.06 -4.51 1.12
N VAL A 197 9.04 -3.93 1.77
CA VAL A 197 8.12 -2.97 1.14
C VAL A 197 8.89 -1.79 0.56
N THR A 198 9.81 -1.19 1.33
CA THR A 198 10.62 -0.06 0.88
C THR A 198 11.36 -0.36 -0.41
N THR A 199 11.96 -1.55 -0.52
CA THR A 199 12.77 -1.93 -1.68
C THR A 199 11.92 -1.95 -2.96
N TYR A 200 10.82 -2.67 -2.94
CA TYR A 200 9.99 -2.85 -4.13
C TYR A 200 9.16 -1.59 -4.46
N LEU A 201 8.66 -0.89 -3.45
CA LEU A 201 7.88 0.31 -3.68
C LEU A 201 8.75 1.47 -4.17
N TRP A 202 9.98 1.61 -3.67
CA TRP A 202 10.92 2.63 -4.16
C TRP A 202 11.27 2.42 -5.64
N GLU A 203 11.54 1.20 -6.06
CA GLU A 203 11.77 0.89 -7.49
C GLU A 203 10.52 1.22 -8.34
N THR A 204 9.33 0.89 -7.85
CA THR A 204 8.07 1.24 -8.53
C THR A 204 7.89 2.76 -8.64
N ILE A 205 8.22 3.52 -7.59
CA ILE A 205 8.14 4.99 -7.59
C ILE A 205 9.12 5.58 -8.60
N LYS A 206 10.34 5.08 -8.69
CA LYS A 206 11.36 5.58 -9.63
C LYS A 206 11.03 5.29 -11.10
N SER A 207 10.33 4.20 -11.37
CA SER A 207 9.93 3.80 -12.71
C SER A 207 8.60 4.41 -13.19
N ASN A 208 7.88 5.11 -12.31
CA ASN A 208 6.57 5.72 -12.57
C ASN A 208 6.73 7.20 -13.01
#